data_d4eeb8ad4f10605ece346f7ff8ab7d85
#
_entry.id   d4eeb8ad4f10605ece346f7ff8ab7d85
#
_cell.length_a   1.000
_cell.length_b   1.000
_cell.length_c   1.000
_cell.angle_alpha   90.00
_cell.angle_beta   90.00
_cell.angle_gamma   90.00
#
_symmetry.space_group_name_H-M   'P 1'
#
loop_
_entity.id
_entity.type
_entity.pdbx_description
1 polymer ?
#
loop_
_entity_poly.entity_id
_entity_poly.type
_entity_poly.pdbx_seq_one_letter_code
_entity_poly.pdbx_strand_id
1 'polypeptide(L)'
;MNLKYKNFYIMAENLYEAGDLEKSLALFENAEKYADKDDLIDLYYKKAFIYDELENCEKALGYFEKIHKLDSNEAEAIYGMAMEYEKLDNFDLAEHFYKESIKVKPNYDRAYFFLANLMDIQDRYEEAIEYYKKSINLRADDYMAYNNLGAIYENIDEFDKALEVLDKSIEIEPSYFRPYFNKGVVYGRLKKYDEALYFYNQAMQRKKDYSFIYLNLSALFIEYKEYEKSIAILDKAIKNVSPPKSSLYYNRACSYMKLNKKEKALKDLKRSVDLNRDIIDYAKSDPDFDEIKNNEEFIEIIGV
;
A
#
# COMPACT_ATOMS: atom_id res chain seq x y z
N MET A 1 -9.34 10.58 39.82
CA MET A 1 -8.17 11.04 39.01
C MET A 1 -7.19 11.85 39.89
N ASN A 2 -5.98 11.37 40.03
CA ASN A 2 -4.92 11.98 40.85
C ASN A 2 -4.37 13.25 40.16
N LEU A 3 -4.21 14.38 40.89
CA LEU A 3 -3.70 15.63 40.32
C LEU A 3 -2.29 15.48 39.71
N LYS A 4 -1.43 14.64 40.32
CA LYS A 4 -0.09 14.38 39.76
C LYS A 4 -0.17 13.60 38.46
N TYR A 5 -1.08 12.61 38.36
CA TYR A 5 -1.35 11.91 37.10
C TYR A 5 -1.73 12.91 36.01
N LYS A 6 -2.77 13.72 36.27
CA LYS A 6 -3.28 14.71 35.33
C LYS A 6 -2.18 15.67 34.83
N ASN A 7 -1.34 16.15 35.72
CA ASN A 7 -0.26 17.08 35.35
C ASN A 7 0.77 16.41 34.42
N PHE A 8 1.24 15.23 34.77
CA PHE A 8 2.21 14.51 33.92
C PHE A 8 1.57 14.10 32.58
N TYR A 9 0.32 13.66 32.59
CA TYR A 9 -0.40 13.26 31.39
C TYR A 9 -0.55 14.41 30.39
N ILE A 10 -1.05 15.60 30.85
CA ILE A 10 -1.19 16.78 29.99
C ILE A 10 0.16 17.24 29.45
N MET A 11 1.22 17.23 30.26
CA MET A 11 2.55 17.59 29.79
C MET A 11 3.07 16.60 28.74
N ALA A 12 2.77 15.30 28.89
CA ALA A 12 3.13 14.26 27.93
C ALA A 12 2.38 14.47 26.60
N GLU A 13 1.08 14.75 26.65
CA GLU A 13 0.29 15.03 25.44
C GLU A 13 0.82 16.25 24.69
N ASN A 14 1.12 17.34 25.38
CA ASN A 14 1.70 18.53 24.73
C ASN A 14 3.03 18.25 24.03
N LEU A 15 3.85 17.37 24.59
CA LEU A 15 5.10 16.95 23.96
C LEU A 15 4.85 16.01 22.76
N TYR A 16 3.86 15.14 22.85
CA TYR A 16 3.41 14.30 21.74
C TYR A 16 2.96 15.15 20.55
N GLU A 17 2.08 16.13 20.79
CA GLU A 17 1.63 17.08 19.76
C GLU A 17 2.77 17.91 19.16
N ALA A 18 3.81 18.20 19.95
CA ALA A 18 5.02 18.87 19.48
C ALA A 18 6.00 17.94 18.73
N GLY A 19 5.71 16.63 18.64
CA GLY A 19 6.54 15.63 17.97
C GLY A 19 7.72 15.13 18.81
N ASP A 20 7.82 15.50 20.11
CA ASP A 20 8.90 15.03 21.01
C ASP A 20 8.48 13.72 21.70
N LEU A 21 8.46 12.65 20.91
CA LEU A 21 7.93 11.33 21.30
C LEU A 21 8.67 10.74 22.50
N GLU A 22 9.99 10.87 22.56
CA GLU A 22 10.81 10.30 23.64
C GLU A 22 10.52 10.97 24.99
N LYS A 23 10.45 12.31 25.02
CA LYS A 23 10.11 13.02 26.27
C LYS A 23 8.64 12.82 26.66
N SER A 24 7.74 12.71 25.67
CA SER A 24 6.35 12.34 25.93
C SER A 24 6.25 11.00 26.64
N LEU A 25 6.94 9.96 26.15
CA LEU A 25 6.99 8.64 26.81
C LEU A 25 7.52 8.72 28.25
N ALA A 26 8.58 9.49 28.49
CA ALA A 26 9.15 9.64 29.84
C ALA A 26 8.15 10.28 30.80
N LEU A 27 7.33 11.21 30.32
CA LEU A 27 6.28 11.82 31.15
C LEU A 27 5.08 10.90 31.35
N PHE A 28 4.70 10.10 30.33
CA PHE A 28 3.70 9.06 30.51
C PHE A 28 4.16 7.98 31.51
N GLU A 29 5.44 7.60 31.55
CA GLU A 29 6.01 6.72 32.59
C GLU A 29 5.88 7.32 34.00
N ASN A 30 6.04 8.63 34.13
CA ASN A 30 5.81 9.30 35.40
C ASN A 30 4.33 9.39 35.77
N ALA A 31 3.43 9.59 34.81
CA ALA A 31 1.99 9.54 35.00
C ALA A 31 1.54 8.17 35.50
N GLU A 32 2.06 7.08 34.92
CA GLU A 32 1.73 5.70 35.27
C GLU A 32 1.83 5.41 36.77
N LYS A 33 2.79 6.02 37.46
CA LYS A 33 3.00 5.85 38.92
C LYS A 33 1.83 6.36 39.78
N TYR A 34 0.96 7.18 39.21
CA TYR A 34 -0.16 7.83 39.91
C TYR A 34 -1.52 7.49 39.28
N ALA A 35 -1.54 6.63 38.24
CA ALA A 35 -2.71 6.20 37.51
C ALA A 35 -3.55 5.22 38.33
N ASP A 36 -4.87 5.33 38.24
CA ASP A 36 -5.80 4.26 38.64
C ASP A 36 -6.05 3.31 37.44
N LYS A 37 -6.92 2.30 37.63
CA LYS A 37 -7.14 1.28 36.59
C LYS A 37 -7.68 1.87 35.28
N ASP A 38 -8.60 2.83 35.36
CA ASP A 38 -9.22 3.44 34.18
C ASP A 38 -8.24 4.40 33.50
N ASP A 39 -7.47 5.16 34.28
CA ASP A 39 -6.36 5.99 33.80
C ASP A 39 -5.29 5.15 33.06
N LEU A 40 -5.03 3.90 33.49
CA LEU A 40 -4.02 3.02 32.87
C LEU A 40 -4.40 2.58 31.47
N ILE A 41 -5.66 2.31 31.19
CA ILE A 41 -6.10 1.89 29.85
C ILE A 41 -5.79 2.99 28.82
N ASP A 42 -6.22 4.21 29.10
CA ASP A 42 -5.99 5.35 28.21
C ASP A 42 -4.48 5.64 28.05
N LEU A 43 -3.74 5.63 29.15
CA LEU A 43 -2.29 5.84 29.15
C LEU A 43 -1.54 4.76 28.33
N TYR A 44 -1.96 3.49 28.42
CA TYR A 44 -1.35 2.41 27.65
C TYR A 44 -1.68 2.53 26.16
N TYR A 45 -2.88 3.00 25.78
CA TYR A 45 -3.17 3.36 24.39
C TYR A 45 -2.22 4.44 23.87
N LYS A 46 -2.02 5.52 24.62
CA LYS A 46 -1.09 6.59 24.22
C LYS A 46 0.33 6.06 24.03
N LYS A 47 0.80 5.24 24.96
CA LYS A 47 2.14 4.63 24.84
C LYS A 47 2.24 3.65 23.68
N ALA A 48 1.20 2.83 23.43
CA ALA A 48 1.13 1.92 22.30
C ALA A 48 1.23 2.67 20.98
N PHE A 49 0.43 3.73 20.80
CA PHE A 49 0.46 4.54 19.57
C PHE A 49 1.79 5.26 19.36
N ILE A 50 2.43 5.77 20.43
CA ILE A 50 3.76 6.38 20.29
C ILE A 50 4.80 5.35 19.86
N TYR A 51 4.76 4.13 20.44
CA TYR A 51 5.69 3.08 20.02
C TYR A 51 5.41 2.59 18.61
N ASP A 52 4.15 2.61 18.16
CA ASP A 52 3.79 2.33 16.78
C ASP A 52 4.35 3.40 15.81
N GLU A 53 4.22 4.69 16.14
CA GLU A 53 4.84 5.78 15.36
C GLU A 53 6.37 5.69 15.31
N LEU A 54 6.98 5.12 16.36
CA LEU A 54 8.43 4.85 16.42
C LEU A 54 8.82 3.54 15.73
N GLU A 55 7.90 2.89 15.02
CA GLU A 55 8.09 1.58 14.35
C GLU A 55 8.58 0.47 15.30
N ASN A 56 8.26 0.57 16.61
CA ASN A 56 8.61 -0.42 17.62
C ASN A 56 7.41 -1.30 17.96
N CYS A 57 7.10 -2.20 17.03
CA CYS A 57 5.92 -3.06 17.08
C CYS A 57 5.86 -3.94 18.32
N GLU A 58 7.02 -4.46 18.83
CA GLU A 58 7.05 -5.31 20.00
C GLU A 58 6.63 -4.55 21.27
N LYS A 59 7.04 -3.28 21.40
CA LYS A 59 6.63 -2.46 22.56
C LYS A 59 5.18 -2.02 22.42
N ALA A 60 4.73 -1.64 21.24
CA ALA A 60 3.32 -1.31 20.97
C ALA A 60 2.43 -2.49 21.35
N LEU A 61 2.74 -3.69 20.84
CA LEU A 61 2.07 -4.95 21.19
C LEU A 61 2.02 -5.18 22.71
N GLY A 62 3.15 -5.01 23.40
CA GLY A 62 3.22 -5.18 24.85
C GLY A 62 2.30 -4.25 25.63
N TYR A 63 2.01 -3.04 25.13
CA TYR A 63 1.03 -2.14 25.73
C TYR A 63 -0.41 -2.55 25.42
N PHE A 64 -0.72 -2.98 24.20
CA PHE A 64 -2.04 -3.54 23.88
C PHE A 64 -2.34 -4.79 24.72
N GLU A 65 -1.36 -5.67 24.92
CA GLU A 65 -1.49 -6.81 25.83
C GLU A 65 -1.76 -6.40 27.29
N LYS A 66 -1.15 -5.33 27.77
CA LYS A 66 -1.44 -4.80 29.12
C LYS A 66 -2.88 -4.32 29.22
N ILE A 67 -3.39 -3.64 28.20
CA ILE A 67 -4.80 -3.22 28.15
C ILE A 67 -5.70 -4.46 28.17
N HIS A 68 -5.43 -5.45 27.32
CA HIS A 68 -6.21 -6.69 27.27
C HIS A 68 -6.20 -7.48 28.60
N LYS A 69 -5.11 -7.43 29.36
CA LYS A 69 -5.05 -8.00 30.72
C LYS A 69 -5.88 -7.22 31.72
N LEU A 70 -6.05 -5.90 31.57
CA LEU A 70 -6.90 -5.07 32.42
C LEU A 70 -8.37 -5.22 32.06
N ASP A 71 -8.67 -5.27 30.77
CA ASP A 71 -10.01 -5.51 30.24
C ASP A 71 -9.93 -6.40 28.98
N SER A 72 -10.35 -7.65 29.12
CA SER A 72 -10.31 -8.62 28.02
C SER A 72 -11.39 -8.37 26.94
N ASN A 73 -12.34 -7.46 27.21
CA ASN A 73 -13.40 -7.08 26.27
C ASN A 73 -13.10 -5.75 25.57
N GLU A 74 -11.89 -5.22 25.70
CA GLU A 74 -11.48 -3.99 25.00
C GLU A 74 -11.14 -4.33 23.54
N ALA A 75 -12.16 -4.28 22.67
CA ALA A 75 -12.06 -4.69 21.26
C ALA A 75 -11.01 -3.91 20.48
N GLU A 76 -10.77 -2.64 20.84
CA GLU A 76 -9.79 -1.78 20.18
C GLU A 76 -8.36 -2.18 20.53
N ALA A 77 -8.13 -2.64 21.77
CA ALA A 77 -6.82 -3.18 22.16
C ALA A 77 -6.53 -4.52 21.47
N ILE A 78 -7.54 -5.41 21.37
CA ILE A 78 -7.42 -6.67 20.65
C ILE A 78 -7.13 -6.42 19.16
N TYR A 79 -7.81 -5.45 18.55
CA TYR A 79 -7.52 -4.98 17.19
C TYR A 79 -6.09 -4.41 17.06
N GLY A 80 -5.63 -3.63 18.03
CA GLY A 80 -4.25 -3.13 18.08
C GLY A 80 -3.22 -4.25 18.14
N MET A 81 -3.48 -5.31 18.93
CA MET A 81 -2.62 -6.51 18.94
C MET A 81 -2.56 -7.16 17.55
N ALA A 82 -3.70 -7.28 16.86
CA ALA A 82 -3.74 -7.84 15.51
C ALA A 82 -2.89 -7.04 14.53
N MET A 83 -3.00 -5.70 14.55
CA MET A 83 -2.20 -4.82 13.70
C MET A 83 -0.68 -4.98 13.94
N GLU A 84 -0.27 -5.07 15.20
CA GLU A 84 1.15 -5.24 15.51
C GLU A 84 1.67 -6.63 15.10
N TYR A 85 0.87 -7.70 15.27
CA TYR A 85 1.22 -9.02 14.75
C TYR A 85 1.34 -9.04 13.23
N GLU A 86 0.46 -8.31 12.50
CA GLU A 86 0.56 -8.18 11.04
C GLU A 86 1.86 -7.49 10.62
N LYS A 87 2.26 -6.40 11.28
CA LYS A 87 3.53 -5.71 11.04
C LYS A 87 4.77 -6.57 11.36
N LEU A 88 4.64 -7.52 12.26
CA LEU A 88 5.66 -8.51 12.60
C LEU A 88 5.62 -9.75 11.70
N ASP A 89 4.88 -9.71 10.59
CA ASP A 89 4.65 -10.82 9.66
C ASP A 89 4.07 -12.09 10.29
N ASN A 90 3.47 -11.98 11.49
CA ASN A 90 2.79 -13.09 12.16
C ASN A 90 1.31 -13.10 11.79
N PHE A 91 1.02 -13.50 10.57
CA PHE A 91 -0.31 -13.42 9.98
C PHE A 91 -1.33 -14.33 10.66
N ASP A 92 -0.91 -15.47 11.23
CA ASP A 92 -1.81 -16.38 11.96
C ASP A 92 -2.34 -15.73 13.24
N LEU A 93 -1.48 -15.08 14.02
CA LEU A 93 -1.90 -14.35 15.21
C LEU A 93 -2.67 -13.07 14.85
N ALA A 94 -2.30 -12.37 13.79
CA ALA A 94 -3.05 -11.22 13.31
C ALA A 94 -4.50 -11.60 12.96
N GLU A 95 -4.69 -12.67 12.19
CA GLU A 95 -6.02 -13.21 11.85
C GLU A 95 -6.81 -13.58 13.10
N HIS A 96 -6.16 -14.29 14.03
CA HIS A 96 -6.79 -14.69 15.30
C HIS A 96 -7.33 -13.46 16.06
N PHE A 97 -6.49 -12.46 16.28
CA PHE A 97 -6.87 -11.28 17.07
C PHE A 97 -7.84 -10.35 16.33
N TYR A 98 -7.78 -10.22 15.01
CA TYR A 98 -8.86 -9.53 14.27
C TYR A 98 -10.22 -10.21 14.47
N LYS A 99 -10.27 -11.53 14.40
CA LYS A 99 -11.51 -12.30 14.65
C LYS A 99 -12.00 -12.19 16.09
N GLU A 100 -11.10 -12.20 17.08
CA GLU A 100 -11.47 -11.97 18.48
C GLU A 100 -12.00 -10.54 18.71
N SER A 101 -11.40 -9.51 18.09
CA SER A 101 -11.90 -8.15 18.16
C SER A 101 -13.33 -8.04 17.59
N ILE A 102 -13.59 -8.68 16.45
CA ILE A 102 -14.91 -8.77 15.82
C ILE A 102 -15.90 -9.48 16.73
N LYS A 103 -15.51 -10.55 17.40
CA LYS A 103 -16.35 -11.30 18.32
C LYS A 103 -16.77 -10.45 19.51
N VAL A 104 -15.86 -9.64 20.06
CA VAL A 104 -16.14 -8.70 21.16
C VAL A 104 -17.01 -7.54 20.67
N LYS A 105 -16.72 -6.97 19.49
CA LYS A 105 -17.44 -5.81 18.92
C LYS A 105 -17.88 -6.12 17.48
N PRO A 106 -19.04 -6.78 17.27
CA PRO A 106 -19.48 -7.24 15.94
C PRO A 106 -19.75 -6.12 14.91
N ASN A 107 -19.83 -4.87 15.35
CA ASN A 107 -20.00 -3.69 14.49
C ASN A 107 -18.70 -2.85 14.33
N TYR A 108 -17.54 -3.49 14.50
CA TYR A 108 -16.25 -2.81 14.36
C TYR A 108 -15.76 -2.89 12.92
N ASP A 109 -16.16 -1.92 12.09
CA ASP A 109 -15.86 -1.83 10.66
C ASP A 109 -14.38 -1.96 10.34
N ARG A 110 -13.50 -1.31 11.13
CA ARG A 110 -12.04 -1.36 10.93
C ARG A 110 -11.50 -2.78 11.04
N ALA A 111 -11.96 -3.57 12.03
CA ALA A 111 -11.46 -4.94 12.19
C ALA A 111 -11.83 -5.81 10.98
N TYR A 112 -13.01 -5.63 10.40
CA TYR A 112 -13.38 -6.29 9.15
C TYR A 112 -12.53 -5.82 7.96
N PHE A 113 -12.27 -4.52 7.86
CA PHE A 113 -11.45 -3.95 6.78
C PHE A 113 -10.02 -4.52 6.79
N PHE A 114 -9.36 -4.53 7.94
CA PHE A 114 -7.97 -5.02 8.03
C PHE A 114 -7.89 -6.54 7.95
N LEU A 115 -8.89 -7.26 8.46
CA LEU A 115 -8.97 -8.71 8.23
C LEU A 115 -9.15 -9.03 6.74
N ALA A 116 -9.94 -8.22 6.01
CA ALA A 116 -10.06 -8.36 4.56
C ALA A 116 -8.73 -8.10 3.83
N ASN A 117 -7.98 -7.06 4.23
CA ASN A 117 -6.64 -6.80 3.70
C ASN A 117 -5.69 -7.98 3.95
N LEU A 118 -5.72 -8.55 5.15
CA LEU A 118 -4.90 -9.71 5.50
C LEU A 118 -5.24 -10.93 4.64
N MET A 119 -6.52 -11.18 4.37
CA MET A 119 -6.96 -12.26 3.47
C MET A 119 -6.50 -12.01 2.03
N ASP A 120 -6.57 -10.76 1.56
CA ASP A 120 -6.10 -10.36 0.23
C ASP A 120 -4.59 -10.61 0.05
N ILE A 121 -3.77 -10.21 1.05
CA ILE A 121 -2.32 -10.47 1.05
C ILE A 121 -1.99 -11.97 1.00
N GLN A 122 -2.87 -12.82 1.52
CA GLN A 122 -2.74 -14.28 1.50
C GLN A 122 -3.41 -14.94 0.29
N ASP A 123 -3.85 -14.19 -0.71
CA ASP A 123 -4.59 -14.65 -1.90
C ASP A 123 -5.91 -15.40 -1.57
N ARG A 124 -6.47 -15.18 -0.37
CA ARG A 124 -7.76 -15.74 0.10
C ARG A 124 -8.92 -14.83 -0.32
N TYR A 125 -9.10 -14.67 -1.62
CA TYR A 125 -9.96 -13.65 -2.21
C TYR A 125 -11.44 -13.77 -1.82
N GLU A 126 -12.00 -14.99 -1.70
CA GLU A 126 -13.38 -15.19 -1.30
C GLU A 126 -13.66 -14.67 0.11
N GLU A 127 -12.75 -14.94 1.04
CA GLU A 127 -12.85 -14.44 2.42
C GLU A 127 -12.65 -12.93 2.50
N ALA A 128 -11.69 -12.39 1.74
CA ALA A 128 -11.47 -10.96 1.65
C ALA A 128 -12.73 -10.22 1.17
N ILE A 129 -13.38 -10.72 0.11
CA ILE A 129 -14.65 -10.19 -0.41
C ILE A 129 -15.75 -10.17 0.66
N GLU A 130 -15.89 -11.24 1.44
CA GLU A 130 -16.88 -11.31 2.51
C GLU A 130 -16.62 -10.26 3.59
N TYR A 131 -15.37 -10.12 4.02
CA TYR A 131 -15.00 -9.17 5.07
C TYR A 131 -15.08 -7.72 4.60
N TYR A 132 -14.66 -7.40 3.36
CA TYR A 132 -14.87 -6.05 2.81
C TYR A 132 -16.35 -5.70 2.71
N LYS A 133 -17.22 -6.61 2.28
CA LYS A 133 -18.67 -6.39 2.25
C LYS A 133 -19.23 -6.13 3.65
N LYS A 134 -18.75 -6.81 4.67
CA LYS A 134 -19.14 -6.55 6.07
C LYS A 134 -18.68 -5.18 6.54
N SER A 135 -17.42 -4.79 6.23
CA SER A 135 -16.90 -3.44 6.52
C SER A 135 -17.74 -2.35 5.86
N ILE A 136 -18.02 -2.49 4.56
CA ILE A 136 -18.85 -1.55 3.78
C ILE A 136 -20.28 -1.46 4.33
N ASN A 137 -20.89 -2.58 4.73
CA ASN A 137 -22.23 -2.57 5.34
C ASN A 137 -22.27 -1.82 6.67
N LEU A 138 -21.16 -1.80 7.43
CA LEU A 138 -21.04 -1.05 8.67
C LEU A 138 -20.68 0.41 8.44
N ARG A 139 -19.88 0.71 7.42
CA ARG A 139 -19.46 2.05 7.03
C ARG A 139 -19.53 2.22 5.51
N ALA A 140 -20.67 2.70 5.04
CA ALA A 140 -20.97 2.80 3.62
C ALA A 140 -20.20 3.92 2.86
N ASP A 141 -19.49 4.77 3.58
CA ASP A 141 -18.65 5.84 3.03
C ASP A 141 -17.16 5.52 3.00
N ASP A 142 -16.78 4.25 3.20
CA ASP A 142 -15.39 3.80 3.11
C ASP A 142 -14.94 3.58 1.66
N TYR A 143 -14.50 4.66 1.01
CA TYR A 143 -14.00 4.60 -0.37
C TYR A 143 -12.80 3.67 -0.54
N MET A 144 -11.98 3.45 0.51
CA MET A 144 -10.83 2.53 0.44
C MET A 144 -11.30 1.07 0.39
N ALA A 145 -12.32 0.71 1.18
CA ALA A 145 -12.88 -0.63 1.15
C ALA A 145 -13.50 -0.95 -0.22
N TYR A 146 -14.21 -0.02 -0.82
CA TYR A 146 -14.72 -0.17 -2.20
C TYR A 146 -13.60 -0.33 -3.23
N ASN A 147 -12.55 0.49 -3.13
CA ASN A 147 -11.40 0.38 -4.03
C ASN A 147 -10.70 -0.98 -3.92
N ASN A 148 -10.43 -1.46 -2.70
CA ASN A 148 -9.73 -2.72 -2.48
C ASN A 148 -10.58 -3.91 -2.92
N LEU A 149 -11.89 -3.88 -2.63
CA LEU A 149 -12.83 -4.87 -3.15
C LEU A 149 -12.84 -4.88 -4.70
N GLY A 150 -12.73 -3.71 -5.33
CA GLY A 150 -12.63 -3.58 -6.77
C GLY A 150 -11.35 -4.19 -7.35
N ALA A 151 -10.23 -4.03 -6.65
CA ALA A 151 -8.96 -4.66 -7.04
C ALA A 151 -9.05 -6.20 -6.95
N ILE A 152 -9.68 -6.73 -5.90
CA ILE A 152 -9.89 -8.19 -5.78
C ILE A 152 -10.80 -8.71 -6.90
N TYR A 153 -11.91 -8.03 -7.20
CA TYR A 153 -12.76 -8.43 -8.32
C TYR A 153 -12.01 -8.40 -9.68
N GLU A 154 -11.10 -7.44 -9.86
CA GLU A 154 -10.23 -7.39 -11.04
C GLU A 154 -9.29 -8.60 -11.08
N ASN A 155 -8.66 -8.98 -9.95
CA ASN A 155 -7.77 -10.14 -9.86
C ASN A 155 -8.45 -11.47 -10.21
N ILE A 156 -9.74 -11.63 -9.88
CA ILE A 156 -10.53 -12.84 -10.17
C ILE A 156 -11.38 -12.73 -11.44
N ASP A 157 -11.08 -11.79 -12.33
CA ASP A 157 -11.75 -11.56 -13.62
C ASP A 157 -13.25 -11.18 -13.56
N GLU A 158 -13.75 -10.76 -12.40
CA GLU A 158 -15.12 -10.28 -12.21
C GLU A 158 -15.23 -8.79 -12.55
N PHE A 159 -14.91 -8.43 -13.80
CA PHE A 159 -14.73 -7.05 -14.26
C PHE A 159 -15.95 -6.15 -14.06
N ASP A 160 -17.15 -6.65 -14.28
CA ASP A 160 -18.37 -5.85 -14.09
C ASP A 160 -18.55 -5.45 -12.63
N LYS A 161 -18.32 -6.39 -11.69
CA LYS A 161 -18.36 -6.10 -10.25
C LYS A 161 -17.23 -5.16 -9.83
N ALA A 162 -16.05 -5.33 -10.40
CA ALA A 162 -14.92 -4.42 -10.16
C ALA A 162 -15.29 -2.98 -10.53
N LEU A 163 -15.83 -2.77 -11.75
CA LEU A 163 -16.22 -1.45 -12.23
C LEU A 163 -17.30 -0.82 -11.34
N GLU A 164 -18.32 -1.58 -10.94
CA GLU A 164 -19.40 -1.11 -10.06
C GLU A 164 -18.88 -0.57 -8.72
N VAL A 165 -18.04 -1.35 -8.02
CA VAL A 165 -17.53 -0.93 -6.71
C VAL A 165 -16.46 0.17 -6.82
N LEU A 166 -15.65 0.20 -7.88
CA LEU A 166 -14.72 1.28 -8.15
C LEU A 166 -15.44 2.60 -8.44
N ASP A 167 -16.60 2.57 -9.12
CA ASP A 167 -17.44 3.75 -9.30
C ASP A 167 -17.97 4.28 -7.96
N LYS A 168 -18.36 3.39 -7.03
CA LYS A 168 -18.71 3.80 -5.66
C LYS A 168 -17.57 4.48 -4.92
N SER A 169 -16.34 3.94 -5.02
CA SER A 169 -15.16 4.60 -4.45
C SER A 169 -14.96 6.02 -5.00
N ILE A 170 -15.14 6.21 -6.32
CA ILE A 170 -15.04 7.51 -6.99
C ILE A 170 -16.16 8.47 -6.56
N GLU A 171 -17.40 7.99 -6.44
CA GLU A 171 -18.53 8.79 -5.96
C GLU A 171 -18.29 9.35 -4.57
N ILE A 172 -17.72 8.55 -3.65
CA ILE A 172 -17.46 8.94 -2.26
C ILE A 172 -16.27 9.89 -2.19
N GLU A 173 -15.14 9.55 -2.84
CA GLU A 173 -13.91 10.35 -2.78
C GLU A 173 -13.33 10.57 -4.20
N PRO A 174 -13.80 11.59 -4.94
CA PRO A 174 -13.35 11.84 -6.31
C PRO A 174 -11.87 12.23 -6.44
N SER A 175 -11.22 12.64 -5.37
CA SER A 175 -9.80 13.00 -5.38
C SER A 175 -8.88 11.78 -5.23
N TYR A 176 -9.40 10.65 -4.79
CA TYR A 176 -8.64 9.43 -4.60
C TYR A 176 -8.25 8.80 -5.94
N PHE A 177 -6.95 8.68 -6.22
CA PHE A 177 -6.47 8.29 -7.54
C PHE A 177 -6.59 6.78 -7.84
N ARG A 178 -6.57 5.93 -6.79
CA ARG A 178 -6.48 4.47 -6.96
C ARG A 178 -7.65 3.85 -7.74
N PRO A 179 -8.92 4.19 -7.48
CA PRO A 179 -10.02 3.59 -8.24
C PRO A 179 -9.98 3.97 -9.72
N TYR A 180 -9.48 5.15 -10.08
CA TYR A 180 -9.24 5.49 -11.49
C TYR A 180 -8.13 4.62 -12.09
N PHE A 181 -7.03 4.42 -11.34
CA PHE A 181 -5.96 3.53 -11.78
C PHE A 181 -6.49 2.10 -11.98
N ASN A 182 -7.22 1.54 -11.02
CA ASN A 182 -7.78 0.19 -11.09
C ASN A 182 -8.80 0.04 -12.22
N LYS A 183 -9.64 1.06 -12.50
CA LYS A 183 -10.51 1.07 -13.70
C LYS A 183 -9.69 1.06 -14.99
N GLY A 184 -8.56 1.78 -15.02
CA GLY A 184 -7.62 1.71 -16.13
C GLY A 184 -7.08 0.29 -16.35
N VAL A 185 -6.74 -0.43 -15.27
CA VAL A 185 -6.31 -1.85 -15.34
C VAL A 185 -7.44 -2.73 -15.88
N VAL A 186 -8.64 -2.63 -15.32
CA VAL A 186 -9.82 -3.40 -15.76
C VAL A 186 -10.08 -3.20 -17.26
N TYR A 187 -10.12 -1.95 -17.73
CA TYR A 187 -10.34 -1.65 -19.15
C TYR A 187 -9.19 -2.12 -20.04
N GLY A 188 -7.95 -2.07 -19.54
CA GLY A 188 -6.79 -2.64 -20.24
C GLY A 188 -6.96 -4.15 -20.45
N ARG A 189 -7.34 -4.90 -19.41
CA ARG A 189 -7.61 -6.34 -19.50
C ARG A 189 -8.79 -6.67 -20.44
N LEU A 190 -9.82 -5.81 -20.45
CA LEU A 190 -10.94 -5.90 -21.40
C LEU A 190 -10.57 -5.48 -22.83
N LYS A 191 -9.32 -5.04 -23.08
CA LYS A 191 -8.84 -4.50 -24.36
C LYS A 191 -9.63 -3.29 -24.86
N LYS A 192 -10.19 -2.53 -23.94
CA LYS A 192 -10.88 -1.26 -24.20
C LYS A 192 -9.88 -0.10 -24.08
N TYR A 193 -9.12 0.12 -25.18
CA TYR A 193 -7.98 1.04 -25.21
C TYR A 193 -8.33 2.46 -24.77
N ASP A 194 -9.37 3.04 -25.35
CA ASP A 194 -9.72 4.45 -25.11
C ASP A 194 -10.15 4.67 -23.65
N GLU A 195 -10.93 3.75 -23.09
CA GLU A 195 -11.36 3.78 -21.71
C GLU A 195 -10.17 3.60 -20.74
N ALA A 196 -9.27 2.64 -21.03
CA ALA A 196 -8.07 2.45 -20.23
C ALA A 196 -7.19 3.71 -20.21
N LEU A 197 -6.94 4.29 -21.40
CA LEU A 197 -6.19 5.54 -21.56
C LEU A 197 -6.84 6.70 -20.78
N TYR A 198 -8.17 6.83 -20.87
CA TYR A 198 -8.91 7.85 -20.15
C TYR A 198 -8.71 7.70 -18.62
N PHE A 199 -8.92 6.52 -18.06
CA PHE A 199 -8.86 6.30 -16.63
C PHE A 199 -7.43 6.40 -16.07
N TYR A 200 -6.41 5.92 -16.77
CA TYR A 200 -5.02 6.16 -16.38
C TYR A 200 -4.66 7.65 -16.38
N ASN A 201 -5.15 8.43 -17.36
CA ASN A 201 -4.94 9.86 -17.36
C ASN A 201 -5.65 10.55 -16.19
N GLN A 202 -6.86 10.12 -15.81
CA GLN A 202 -7.55 10.61 -14.61
C GLN A 202 -6.76 10.31 -13.33
N ALA A 203 -6.20 9.11 -13.19
CA ALA A 203 -5.33 8.75 -12.07
C ALA A 203 -4.06 9.62 -12.03
N MET A 204 -3.40 9.82 -13.18
CA MET A 204 -2.18 10.61 -13.30
C MET A 204 -2.38 12.09 -12.95
N GLN A 205 -3.55 12.68 -13.25
CA GLN A 205 -3.86 14.05 -12.86
C GLN A 205 -3.94 14.22 -11.34
N ARG A 206 -4.37 13.17 -10.61
CA ARG A 206 -4.52 13.16 -9.16
C ARG A 206 -3.23 12.79 -8.42
N LYS A 207 -2.43 11.90 -9.00
CA LYS A 207 -1.18 11.40 -8.40
C LYS A 207 -0.10 11.27 -9.48
N LYS A 208 0.78 12.28 -9.58
CA LYS A 208 1.80 12.38 -10.63
C LYS A 208 3.07 11.56 -10.37
N ASP A 209 3.32 11.19 -9.13
CA ASP A 209 4.52 10.47 -8.68
C ASP A 209 4.30 8.96 -8.49
N TYR A 210 3.13 8.44 -8.86
CA TYR A 210 2.82 7.02 -8.78
C TYR A 210 3.29 6.28 -10.04
N SER A 211 4.45 5.62 -9.94
CA SER A 211 5.14 4.99 -11.08
C SER A 211 4.31 3.97 -11.85
N PHE A 212 3.42 3.24 -11.16
CA PHE A 212 2.61 2.19 -11.79
C PHE A 212 1.64 2.72 -12.85
N ILE A 213 1.15 3.96 -12.72
CA ILE A 213 0.31 4.57 -13.76
C ILE A 213 1.08 4.68 -15.08
N TYR A 214 2.33 5.12 -15.02
CA TYR A 214 3.18 5.30 -16.18
C TYR A 214 3.60 3.96 -16.80
N LEU A 215 3.90 2.96 -15.94
CA LEU A 215 4.26 1.62 -16.38
C LEU A 215 3.09 0.96 -17.13
N ASN A 216 1.88 1.04 -16.59
CA ASN A 216 0.70 0.48 -17.25
C ASN A 216 0.34 1.23 -18.54
N LEU A 217 0.46 2.58 -18.56
CA LEU A 217 0.29 3.35 -19.80
C LEU A 217 1.34 2.98 -20.84
N SER A 218 2.60 2.80 -20.45
CA SER A 218 3.65 2.40 -21.39
C SER A 218 3.39 1.00 -21.96
N ALA A 219 2.95 0.05 -21.13
CA ALA A 219 2.59 -1.29 -21.55
C ALA A 219 1.41 -1.24 -22.55
N LEU A 220 0.38 -0.44 -22.25
CA LEU A 220 -0.75 -0.23 -23.15
C LEU A 220 -0.28 0.31 -24.52
N PHE A 221 0.58 1.34 -24.54
CA PHE A 221 1.13 1.87 -25.77
C PHE A 221 1.98 0.86 -26.54
N ILE A 222 2.75 0.00 -25.86
CA ILE A 222 3.54 -1.08 -26.48
C ILE A 222 2.61 -2.12 -27.13
N GLU A 223 1.55 -2.54 -26.45
CA GLU A 223 0.56 -3.49 -26.97
C GLU A 223 -0.08 -2.99 -28.27
N TYR A 224 -0.38 -1.68 -28.33
CA TYR A 224 -0.93 -1.03 -29.53
C TYR A 224 0.15 -0.52 -30.51
N LYS A 225 1.43 -0.91 -30.30
CA LYS A 225 2.58 -0.56 -31.14
C LYS A 225 2.85 0.95 -31.25
N GLU A 226 2.42 1.72 -30.28
CA GLU A 226 2.63 3.16 -30.19
C GLU A 226 3.90 3.50 -29.39
N TYR A 227 5.05 2.97 -29.84
CA TYR A 227 6.31 2.98 -29.10
C TYR A 227 6.82 4.39 -28.75
N GLU A 228 6.60 5.38 -29.62
CA GLU A 228 6.96 6.77 -29.36
C GLU A 228 6.14 7.35 -28.20
N LYS A 229 4.85 7.00 -28.08
CA LYS A 229 4.02 7.43 -26.93
C LYS A 229 4.47 6.74 -25.65
N SER A 230 4.86 5.46 -25.72
CA SER A 230 5.46 4.75 -24.59
C SER A 230 6.73 5.45 -24.10
N ILE A 231 7.64 5.83 -24.99
CA ILE A 231 8.84 6.58 -24.61
C ILE A 231 8.46 7.93 -23.98
N ALA A 232 7.56 8.68 -24.58
CA ALA A 232 7.16 10.00 -24.08
C ALA A 232 6.53 9.94 -22.67
N ILE A 233 5.72 8.92 -22.39
CA ILE A 233 5.12 8.76 -21.05
C ILE A 233 6.15 8.33 -20.01
N LEU A 234 7.13 7.48 -20.39
CA LEU A 234 8.23 7.08 -19.51
C LEU A 234 9.21 8.24 -19.25
N ASP A 235 9.48 9.10 -20.24
CA ASP A 235 10.22 10.35 -20.05
C ASP A 235 9.56 11.25 -19.00
N LYS A 236 8.22 11.35 -19.05
CA LYS A 236 7.44 12.08 -18.05
C LYS A 236 7.51 11.42 -16.67
N ALA A 237 7.47 10.09 -16.61
CA ALA A 237 7.59 9.34 -15.36
C ALA A 237 8.93 9.59 -14.66
N ILE A 238 10.04 9.52 -15.42
CA ILE A 238 11.41 9.72 -14.89
C ILE A 238 11.58 11.13 -14.27
N LYS A 239 10.82 12.12 -14.77
CA LYS A 239 10.83 13.48 -14.18
C LYS A 239 9.95 13.62 -12.94
N ASN A 240 8.84 12.90 -12.88
CA ASN A 240 7.82 13.07 -11.85
C ASN A 240 7.99 12.14 -10.65
N VAL A 241 8.58 10.96 -10.86
CA VAL A 241 8.81 9.95 -9.82
C VAL A 241 10.22 10.13 -9.24
N SER A 242 10.30 10.39 -7.94
CA SER A 242 11.58 10.61 -7.26
C SER A 242 11.70 9.69 -6.03
N PRO A 243 12.76 8.87 -5.93
CA PRO A 243 13.73 8.55 -6.97
C PRO A 243 13.12 7.76 -8.13
N PRO A 244 13.63 7.92 -9.38
CA PRO A 244 13.15 7.15 -10.51
C PRO A 244 13.44 5.65 -10.32
N LYS A 245 12.43 4.80 -10.60
CA LYS A 245 12.56 3.34 -10.46
C LYS A 245 13.23 2.71 -11.66
N SER A 246 13.96 1.62 -11.45
CA SER A 246 14.64 0.84 -12.49
C SER A 246 13.69 0.42 -13.62
N SER A 247 12.49 -0.02 -13.29
CA SER A 247 11.46 -0.46 -14.25
C SER A 247 11.07 0.61 -15.29
N LEU A 248 11.18 1.91 -14.96
CA LEU A 248 10.90 2.98 -15.91
C LEU A 248 11.93 3.04 -17.04
N TYR A 249 13.21 2.88 -16.70
CA TYR A 249 14.29 2.82 -17.67
C TYR A 249 14.24 1.52 -18.48
N TYR A 250 13.95 0.39 -17.83
CA TYR A 250 13.81 -0.90 -18.50
C TYR A 250 12.72 -0.86 -19.58
N ASN A 251 11.50 -0.45 -19.25
CA ASN A 251 10.40 -0.37 -20.22
C ASN A 251 10.69 0.62 -21.36
N ARG A 252 11.46 1.72 -21.07
CA ARG A 252 11.87 2.64 -22.11
C ARG A 252 12.94 2.04 -23.02
N ALA A 253 13.84 1.22 -22.46
CA ALA A 253 14.80 0.46 -23.26
C ALA A 253 14.10 -0.52 -24.21
N CYS A 254 13.10 -1.28 -23.73
CA CYS A 254 12.28 -2.16 -24.58
C CYS A 254 11.61 -1.35 -25.72
N SER A 255 11.01 -0.19 -25.37
CA SER A 255 10.40 0.69 -26.38
C SER A 255 11.43 1.22 -27.42
N TYR A 256 12.65 1.54 -26.99
CA TYR A 256 13.73 1.91 -27.92
C TYR A 256 14.16 0.75 -28.81
N MET A 257 14.21 -0.48 -28.28
CA MET A 257 14.49 -1.68 -29.10
C MET A 257 13.45 -1.87 -30.21
N LYS A 258 12.15 -1.73 -29.88
CA LYS A 258 11.07 -1.81 -30.90
C LYS A 258 11.19 -0.77 -32.02
N LEU A 259 11.86 0.34 -31.76
CA LEU A 259 12.16 1.39 -32.75
C LEU A 259 13.57 1.26 -33.36
N ASN A 260 14.29 0.16 -33.12
CA ASN A 260 15.68 -0.09 -33.55
C ASN A 260 16.68 1.02 -33.10
N LYS A 261 16.41 1.66 -31.95
CA LYS A 261 17.28 2.69 -31.34
C LYS A 261 18.22 2.07 -30.30
N LYS A 262 19.09 1.13 -30.77
CA LYS A 262 19.89 0.23 -29.93
C LYS A 262 20.78 0.95 -28.91
N GLU A 263 21.46 2.02 -29.29
CA GLU A 263 22.31 2.82 -28.39
C GLU A 263 21.53 3.42 -27.21
N LYS A 264 20.30 3.92 -27.49
CA LYS A 264 19.45 4.47 -26.44
C LYS A 264 18.92 3.39 -25.51
N ALA A 265 18.61 2.23 -26.08
CA ALA A 265 18.17 1.06 -25.32
C ALA A 265 19.27 0.57 -24.36
N LEU A 266 20.51 0.43 -24.84
CA LEU A 266 21.65 0.03 -24.02
C LEU A 266 21.92 1.02 -22.87
N LYS A 267 21.87 2.33 -23.16
CA LYS A 267 22.03 3.36 -22.12
C LYS A 267 20.97 3.25 -21.02
N ASP A 268 19.71 3.05 -21.37
CA ASP A 268 18.62 2.91 -20.42
C ASP A 268 18.70 1.57 -19.69
N LEU A 269 19.05 0.48 -20.36
CA LEU A 269 19.27 -0.83 -19.75
C LEU A 269 20.38 -0.74 -18.67
N LYS A 270 21.53 -0.13 -19.01
CA LYS A 270 22.60 0.12 -18.04
C LYS A 270 22.10 0.86 -16.82
N ARG A 271 21.35 1.96 -17.04
CA ARG A 271 20.79 2.74 -15.94
C ARG A 271 19.80 1.93 -15.09
N SER A 272 19.01 1.06 -15.71
CA SER A 272 18.08 0.18 -15.02
C SER A 272 18.82 -0.84 -14.13
N VAL A 273 19.87 -1.47 -14.66
CA VAL A 273 20.72 -2.42 -13.92
C VAL A 273 21.48 -1.75 -12.78
N ASP A 274 21.99 -0.53 -12.99
CA ASP A 274 22.64 0.28 -11.92
C ASP A 274 21.70 0.55 -10.73
N LEU A 275 20.41 0.70 -11.00
CA LEU A 275 19.39 0.93 -9.96
C LEU A 275 18.86 -0.37 -9.32
N ASN A 276 18.81 -1.46 -10.07
CA ASN A 276 18.42 -2.78 -9.57
C ASN A 276 19.05 -3.89 -10.42
N ARG A 277 19.93 -4.68 -9.80
CA ARG A 277 20.64 -5.78 -10.48
C ARG A 277 19.75 -6.96 -10.85
N ASP A 278 18.61 -7.15 -10.22
CA ASP A 278 17.66 -8.23 -10.57
C ASP A 278 17.16 -8.11 -12.02
N ILE A 279 17.24 -6.91 -12.59
CA ILE A 279 16.92 -6.67 -14.01
C ILE A 279 17.80 -7.48 -14.98
N ILE A 280 18.99 -7.89 -14.57
CA ILE A 280 19.92 -8.67 -15.40
C ILE A 280 19.26 -9.96 -15.87
N ASP A 281 18.63 -10.70 -14.98
CA ASP A 281 18.01 -11.99 -15.32
C ASP A 281 16.80 -11.83 -16.25
N TYR A 282 16.03 -10.74 -16.06
CA TYR A 282 14.95 -10.38 -16.98
C TYR A 282 15.51 -10.04 -18.36
N ALA A 283 16.53 -9.17 -18.45
CA ALA A 283 17.12 -8.73 -19.71
C ALA A 283 17.73 -9.90 -20.53
N LYS A 284 18.34 -10.89 -19.85
CA LYS A 284 18.88 -12.08 -20.51
C LYS A 284 17.84 -12.92 -21.24
N SER A 285 16.63 -12.98 -20.69
CA SER A 285 15.53 -13.79 -21.19
C SER A 285 14.52 -13.02 -22.06
N ASP A 286 14.55 -11.69 -22.03
CA ASP A 286 13.59 -10.86 -22.74
C ASP A 286 13.83 -10.85 -24.26
N PRO A 287 12.84 -11.27 -25.06
CA PRO A 287 12.94 -11.27 -26.54
C PRO A 287 13.19 -9.89 -27.15
N ASP A 288 12.86 -8.81 -26.44
CA ASP A 288 13.07 -7.46 -26.95
C ASP A 288 14.55 -7.13 -27.16
N PHE A 289 15.46 -7.85 -26.45
CA PHE A 289 16.90 -7.67 -26.57
C PHE A 289 17.59 -8.74 -27.44
N ASP A 290 16.86 -9.67 -28.05
CA ASP A 290 17.45 -10.77 -28.86
C ASP A 290 18.42 -10.27 -29.94
N GLU A 291 18.10 -9.17 -30.61
CA GLU A 291 18.94 -8.58 -31.65
C GLU A 291 20.29 -8.04 -31.19
N ILE A 292 20.43 -7.80 -29.87
CA ILE A 292 21.65 -7.24 -29.28
C ILE A 292 22.34 -8.15 -28.28
N LYS A 293 21.90 -9.42 -28.17
CA LYS A 293 22.49 -10.39 -27.23
C LYS A 293 24.00 -10.63 -27.46
N ASN A 294 24.49 -10.45 -28.69
CA ASN A 294 25.90 -10.57 -29.05
C ASN A 294 26.62 -9.21 -29.08
N ASN A 295 26.01 -8.12 -28.65
CA ASN A 295 26.62 -6.83 -28.60
C ASN A 295 27.53 -6.73 -27.36
N GLU A 296 28.78 -6.25 -27.53
CA GLU A 296 29.76 -6.17 -26.44
C GLU A 296 29.28 -5.33 -25.25
N GLU A 297 28.61 -4.19 -25.49
CA GLU A 297 28.07 -3.33 -24.43
C GLU A 297 26.93 -4.04 -23.68
N PHE A 298 26.06 -4.79 -24.40
CA PHE A 298 25.01 -5.56 -23.75
C PHE A 298 25.60 -6.64 -22.84
N ILE A 299 26.60 -7.41 -23.34
CA ILE A 299 27.32 -8.43 -22.58
C ILE A 299 27.95 -7.83 -21.31
N GLU A 300 28.60 -6.65 -21.46
CA GLU A 300 29.18 -5.92 -20.31
C GLU A 300 28.11 -5.55 -19.26
N ILE A 301 26.94 -5.05 -19.71
CA ILE A 301 25.85 -4.63 -18.81
C ILE A 301 25.28 -5.82 -18.03
N ILE A 302 25.09 -6.97 -18.67
CA ILE A 302 24.49 -8.15 -18.03
C ILE A 302 25.52 -9.04 -17.32
N GLY A 303 26.82 -8.70 -17.39
CA GLY A 303 27.88 -9.35 -16.62
C GLY A 303 28.16 -10.81 -17.04
N VAL A 304 28.14 -11.10 -18.36
CA VAL A 304 28.49 -12.42 -18.91
C VAL A 304 29.92 -12.41 -19.46
#